data_8541236a2b6179b53317be7357ffc6e8
#
_entry.id   8541236a2b6179b53317be7357ffc6e8
#
_cell.length_a   1.000
_cell.length_b   1.000
_cell.length_c   1.000
_cell.angle_alpha   90.00
_cell.angle_beta   90.00
_cell.angle_gamma   90.00
#
_symmetry.space_group_name_H-M   'P 1'
#
loop_
_entity.id
_entity.type
_entity.pdbx_description
1 polymer ?
#
loop_
_entity_poly.entity_id
_entity_poly.type
_entity_poly.pdbx_seq_one_letter_code
_entity_poly.pdbx_strand_id
1 'polypeptide(L)'
;MKYEILKLLARNAKYTAKDIAVMLGSDEDTVAKEIAQFEKDGFIKGYKAIVDWQMVEDSYVSAIIELNVVPKAELGFEEVAESIAKYEEVESVYLMSGSYDLNVVVKGKTLQDVARFVARELATIDSVTQTTTHFVMRRYKEMDVVLAGDEKDDRGQLFI
;
A
#
# COMPACT_ATOMS: atom_id res chain seq x y z
N MET A 1 4.65 -18.51 -19.88
CA MET A 1 4.83 -19.24 -18.60
C MET A 1 5.32 -18.33 -17.48
N LYS A 2 6.47 -17.65 -17.57
CA LYS A 2 7.00 -16.81 -16.47
C LYS A 2 6.01 -15.78 -15.92
N TYR A 3 5.43 -14.94 -16.77
CA TYR A 3 4.46 -13.93 -16.33
C TYR A 3 3.13 -14.52 -15.80
N GLU A 4 2.77 -15.72 -16.21
CA GLU A 4 1.57 -16.38 -15.67
C GLU A 4 1.78 -16.83 -14.22
N ILE A 5 2.98 -17.25 -13.84
CA ILE A 5 3.34 -17.55 -12.43
C ILE A 5 3.15 -16.29 -11.57
N LEU A 6 3.69 -15.15 -12.01
CA LEU A 6 3.53 -13.87 -11.29
C LEU A 6 2.06 -13.45 -11.15
N LYS A 7 1.25 -13.61 -12.21
CA LYS A 7 -0.19 -13.30 -12.15
C LYS A 7 -0.94 -14.18 -11.16
N LEU A 8 -0.61 -15.49 -11.12
CA LEU A 8 -1.23 -16.42 -10.17
C LEU A 8 -0.85 -16.05 -8.74
N LEU A 9 0.43 -15.80 -8.46
CA LEU A 9 0.89 -15.38 -7.14
C LEU A 9 0.34 -14.01 -6.72
N ALA A 10 0.22 -13.06 -7.65
CA ALA A 10 -0.40 -11.76 -7.39
C ALA A 10 -1.89 -11.90 -7.04
N ARG A 11 -2.59 -12.88 -7.64
CA ARG A 11 -3.99 -13.18 -7.33
C ARG A 11 -4.16 -13.91 -6.00
N ASN A 12 -3.28 -14.85 -5.69
CA ASN A 12 -3.29 -15.61 -4.45
C ASN A 12 -1.88 -16.09 -4.08
N ALA A 13 -1.25 -15.38 -3.14
CA ALA A 13 0.10 -15.69 -2.66
C ALA A 13 0.21 -17.03 -1.91
N LYS A 14 -0.92 -17.71 -1.63
CA LYS A 14 -0.93 -19.05 -0.99
C LYS A 14 -0.79 -20.20 -1.97
N TYR A 15 -0.85 -19.97 -3.27
CA TYR A 15 -0.60 -21.02 -4.24
C TYR A 15 0.83 -21.57 -4.08
N THR A 16 0.91 -22.88 -3.90
CA THR A 16 2.19 -23.59 -3.88
C THR A 16 2.76 -23.76 -5.30
N ALA A 17 4.05 -24.06 -5.41
CA ALA A 17 4.64 -24.39 -6.70
C ALA A 17 3.90 -25.55 -7.37
N LYS A 18 3.44 -26.52 -6.59
CA LYS A 18 2.63 -27.65 -7.07
C LYS A 18 1.29 -27.22 -7.65
N ASP A 19 0.56 -26.31 -6.95
CA ASP A 19 -0.72 -25.82 -7.44
C ASP A 19 -0.55 -25.08 -8.76
N ILE A 20 0.47 -24.22 -8.85
CA ILE A 20 0.79 -23.45 -10.06
C ILE A 20 1.23 -24.38 -11.19
N ALA A 21 2.02 -25.40 -10.91
CA ALA A 21 2.44 -26.38 -11.90
C ALA A 21 1.24 -27.11 -12.53
N VAL A 22 0.27 -27.51 -11.71
CA VAL A 22 -0.96 -28.14 -12.21
C VAL A 22 -1.75 -27.17 -13.08
N MET A 23 -1.91 -25.89 -12.65
CA MET A 23 -2.65 -24.87 -13.40
C MET A 23 -2.02 -24.55 -14.77
N LEU A 24 -0.69 -24.61 -14.85
CA LEU A 24 0.05 -24.25 -16.06
C LEU A 24 0.48 -25.44 -16.93
N GLY A 25 0.18 -26.69 -16.50
CA GLY A 25 0.63 -27.90 -17.19
C GLY A 25 2.16 -28.04 -17.21
N SER A 26 2.82 -27.65 -16.12
CA SER A 26 4.27 -27.67 -15.94
C SER A 26 4.65 -28.65 -14.83
N ASP A 27 5.95 -28.82 -14.56
CA ASP A 27 6.44 -29.56 -13.41
C ASP A 27 6.70 -28.63 -12.20
N GLU A 28 6.57 -29.19 -11.00
CA GLU A 28 6.72 -28.46 -9.74
C GLU A 28 8.13 -27.87 -9.57
N ASP A 29 9.17 -28.61 -9.91
CA ASP A 29 10.57 -28.17 -9.76
C ASP A 29 10.88 -26.96 -10.64
N THR A 30 10.36 -26.95 -11.87
CA THR A 30 10.50 -25.80 -12.79
C THR A 30 9.81 -24.57 -12.21
N VAL A 31 8.57 -24.71 -11.74
CA VAL A 31 7.84 -23.59 -11.13
C VAL A 31 8.54 -23.08 -9.87
N ALA A 32 9.00 -23.97 -9.00
CA ALA A 32 9.71 -23.58 -7.77
C ALA A 32 10.99 -22.79 -8.08
N LYS A 33 11.78 -23.23 -9.07
CA LYS A 33 12.98 -22.51 -9.51
C LYS A 33 12.67 -21.13 -10.08
N GLU A 34 11.59 -21.01 -10.88
CA GLU A 34 11.19 -19.72 -11.43
C GLU A 34 10.73 -18.76 -10.33
N ILE A 35 9.97 -19.23 -9.33
CA ILE A 35 9.57 -18.40 -8.17
C ILE A 35 10.80 -17.91 -7.42
N ALA A 36 11.72 -18.81 -7.06
CA ALA A 36 12.96 -18.45 -6.38
C ALA A 36 13.81 -17.45 -7.19
N GLN A 37 13.80 -17.56 -8.52
CA GLN A 37 14.50 -16.62 -9.38
C GLN A 37 13.80 -15.23 -9.38
N PHE A 38 12.48 -15.18 -9.40
CA PHE A 38 11.73 -13.91 -9.29
C PHE A 38 11.97 -13.20 -7.95
N GLU A 39 12.08 -13.93 -6.86
CA GLU A 39 12.43 -13.39 -5.55
C GLU A 39 13.86 -12.83 -5.56
N LYS A 40 14.81 -13.60 -6.06
CA LYS A 40 16.24 -13.20 -6.16
C LYS A 40 16.42 -11.96 -7.05
N ASP A 41 15.74 -11.92 -8.20
CA ASP A 41 15.83 -10.80 -9.15
C ASP A 41 15.00 -9.58 -8.72
N GLY A 42 14.22 -9.72 -7.63
CA GLY A 42 13.43 -8.66 -7.06
C GLY A 42 12.16 -8.32 -7.84
N PHE A 43 11.66 -9.20 -8.71
CA PHE A 43 10.31 -9.10 -9.27
C PHE A 43 9.26 -9.29 -8.17
N ILE A 44 9.48 -10.26 -7.28
CA ILE A 44 8.67 -10.43 -6.07
C ILE A 44 9.42 -9.76 -4.92
N LYS A 45 8.83 -8.71 -4.36
CA LYS A 45 9.39 -7.95 -3.25
C LYS A 45 8.94 -8.46 -1.88
N GLY A 46 7.87 -9.26 -1.83
CA GLY A 46 7.32 -9.81 -0.61
C GLY A 46 5.92 -10.35 -0.80
N TYR A 47 5.40 -10.94 0.27
CA TYR A 47 4.05 -11.48 0.35
C TYR A 47 3.33 -10.86 1.55
N LYS A 48 2.09 -10.42 1.37
CA LYS A 48 1.29 -9.86 2.45
C LYS A 48 -0.11 -10.47 2.43
N ALA A 49 -0.67 -10.68 3.63
CA ALA A 49 -2.09 -10.97 3.77
C ALA A 49 -2.90 -9.67 3.65
N ILE A 50 -4.03 -9.74 2.98
CA ILE A 50 -5.04 -8.68 3.01
C ILE A 50 -5.93 -8.98 4.21
N VAL A 51 -5.96 -8.07 5.17
CA VAL A 51 -6.69 -8.22 6.43
C VAL A 51 -7.75 -7.13 6.53
N ASP A 52 -8.97 -7.50 6.85
CA ASP A 52 -10.01 -6.55 7.23
C ASP A 52 -9.76 -6.07 8.66
N TRP A 53 -9.01 -4.98 8.78
CA TRP A 53 -8.65 -4.39 10.06
C TRP A 53 -9.85 -3.79 10.81
N GLN A 54 -10.99 -3.60 10.15
CA GLN A 54 -12.22 -3.15 10.81
C GLN A 54 -12.83 -4.25 11.70
N MET A 55 -12.48 -5.51 11.45
CA MET A 55 -12.86 -6.66 12.26
C MET A 55 -11.94 -6.89 13.47
N VAL A 56 -10.86 -6.12 13.60
CA VAL A 56 -9.85 -6.29 14.65
C VAL A 56 -10.01 -5.21 15.71
N GLU A 57 -10.15 -5.60 16.99
CA GLU A 57 -10.36 -4.66 18.11
C GLU A 57 -9.21 -3.65 18.30
N ASP A 58 -7.95 -4.07 18.08
CA ASP A 58 -6.77 -3.20 18.14
C ASP A 58 -6.37 -2.72 16.73
N SER A 59 -7.32 -2.15 16.02
CA SER A 59 -7.15 -1.64 14.66
C SER A 59 -6.38 -0.32 14.66
N TYR A 60 -5.85 0.03 13.51
CA TYR A 60 -5.18 1.31 13.27
C TYR A 60 -6.02 2.24 12.39
N VAL A 61 -5.77 3.53 12.53
CA VAL A 61 -6.30 4.58 11.65
C VAL A 61 -5.39 4.71 10.44
N SER A 62 -5.98 4.80 9.26
CA SER A 62 -5.26 5.03 8.01
C SER A 62 -5.64 6.37 7.41
N ALA A 63 -4.67 7.02 6.77
CA ALA A 63 -4.90 8.26 6.06
C ALA A 63 -4.11 8.29 4.74
N ILE A 64 -4.66 9.02 3.78
CA ILE A 64 -4.00 9.36 2.52
C ILE A 64 -3.53 10.81 2.64
N ILE A 65 -2.24 11.02 2.48
CA ILE A 65 -1.63 12.35 2.54
C ILE A 65 -1.21 12.77 1.13
N GLU A 66 -1.78 13.86 0.66
CA GLU A 66 -1.34 14.52 -0.55
C GLU A 66 -0.21 15.50 -0.22
N LEU A 67 0.88 15.43 -0.94
CA LEU A 67 2.01 16.34 -0.79
C LEU A 67 2.26 17.10 -2.09
N ASN A 68 2.41 18.43 -2.00
CA ASN A 68 3.01 19.23 -3.04
C ASN A 68 4.50 19.41 -2.72
N VAL A 69 5.34 19.12 -3.69
CA VAL A 69 6.79 19.08 -3.54
C VAL A 69 7.44 19.95 -4.60
N VAL A 70 8.36 20.82 -4.19
CA VAL A 70 9.27 21.54 -5.10
C VAL A 70 10.61 20.82 -5.03
N PRO A 71 10.96 20.00 -6.04
CA PRO A 71 12.21 19.26 -6.02
C PRO A 71 13.40 20.22 -6.14
N LYS A 72 14.47 19.95 -5.42
CA LYS A 72 15.76 20.64 -5.63
C LYS A 72 16.36 20.19 -6.95
N ALA A 73 17.05 21.11 -7.65
CA ALA A 73 17.47 20.99 -9.05
C ALA A 73 18.27 19.70 -9.41
N GLU A 74 18.87 19.02 -8.43
CA GLU A 74 19.75 17.86 -8.68
C GLU A 74 19.16 16.52 -8.25
N LEU A 75 18.10 16.47 -7.43
CA LEU A 75 17.68 15.24 -6.70
C LEU A 75 16.23 14.79 -6.99
N GLY A 76 15.44 15.61 -7.66
CA GLY A 76 14.09 15.26 -8.11
C GLY A 76 13.12 14.83 -7.00
N PHE A 77 11.99 14.23 -7.40
CA PHE A 77 10.97 13.70 -6.49
C PHE A 77 11.40 12.39 -5.82
N GLU A 78 12.33 11.65 -6.41
CA GLU A 78 12.74 10.31 -5.96
C GLU A 78 13.35 10.35 -4.56
N GLU A 79 14.27 11.27 -4.29
CA GLU A 79 14.92 11.41 -2.99
C GLU A 79 13.90 11.67 -1.87
N VAL A 80 12.92 12.55 -2.14
CA VAL A 80 11.86 12.86 -1.17
C VAL A 80 10.99 11.62 -0.93
N ALA A 81 10.58 10.93 -2.00
CA ALA A 81 9.77 9.72 -1.92
C ALA A 81 10.51 8.60 -1.19
N GLU A 82 11.79 8.37 -1.48
CA GLU A 82 12.62 7.37 -0.80
C GLU A 82 12.84 7.69 0.68
N SER A 83 12.99 8.96 1.04
CA SER A 83 13.11 9.37 2.44
C SER A 83 11.83 9.12 3.22
N ILE A 84 10.68 9.42 2.61
CA ILE A 84 9.36 9.20 3.19
C ILE A 84 9.08 7.69 3.33
N ALA A 85 9.47 6.88 2.35
CA ALA A 85 9.25 5.43 2.36
C ALA A 85 9.99 4.69 3.50
N LYS A 86 10.92 5.33 4.20
CA LYS A 86 11.66 4.75 5.33
C LYS A 86 10.91 4.81 6.66
N TYR A 87 9.88 5.64 6.78
CA TYR A 87 9.10 5.73 8.01
C TYR A 87 8.22 4.49 8.20
N GLU A 88 8.16 3.98 9.43
CA GLU A 88 7.35 2.79 9.78
C GLU A 88 5.84 3.06 9.67
N GLU A 89 5.43 4.30 9.84
CA GLU A 89 4.05 4.75 9.68
C GLU A 89 3.59 4.74 8.22
N VAL A 90 4.52 4.73 7.28
CA VAL A 90 4.23 4.80 5.84
C VAL A 90 4.01 3.41 5.27
N GLU A 91 2.82 3.19 4.71
CA GLU A 91 2.46 1.95 4.03
C GLU A 91 2.77 2.00 2.53
N SER A 92 2.57 3.17 1.90
CA SER A 92 2.78 3.33 0.45
C SER A 92 3.15 4.77 0.10
N VAL A 93 3.95 4.92 -0.94
CA VAL A 93 4.31 6.21 -1.55
C VAL A 93 4.18 6.10 -3.06
N TYR A 94 3.46 7.03 -3.67
CA TYR A 94 3.28 7.08 -5.12
C TYR A 94 3.61 8.47 -5.65
N LEU A 95 4.36 8.55 -6.76
CA LEU A 95 4.48 9.76 -7.55
C LEU A 95 3.22 9.89 -8.42
N MET A 96 2.59 11.04 -8.36
CA MET A 96 1.31 11.29 -9.00
C MET A 96 1.45 12.31 -10.15
N SER A 97 0.61 12.17 -11.15
CA SER A 97 0.37 13.24 -12.13
C SER A 97 -1.00 13.85 -11.85
N GLY A 98 -1.05 15.14 -11.51
CA GLY A 98 -2.31 15.80 -11.16
C GLY A 98 -2.08 17.06 -10.33
N SER A 99 -3.00 17.33 -9.40
CA SER A 99 -2.99 18.53 -8.56
C SER A 99 -1.98 18.49 -7.42
N TYR A 100 -1.41 17.34 -7.13
CA TYR A 100 -0.37 17.13 -6.12
C TYR A 100 0.67 16.13 -6.63
N ASP A 101 1.83 16.06 -5.99
CA ASP A 101 3.00 15.35 -6.52
C ASP A 101 3.19 13.96 -5.89
N LEU A 102 3.02 13.82 -4.59
CA LEU A 102 3.14 12.54 -3.89
C LEU A 102 1.86 12.18 -3.13
N ASN A 103 1.45 10.93 -3.26
CA ASN A 103 0.41 10.30 -2.45
C ASN A 103 1.09 9.37 -1.43
N VAL A 104 0.90 9.64 -0.15
CA VAL A 104 1.48 8.86 0.94
C VAL A 104 0.38 8.24 1.76
N VAL A 105 0.32 6.91 1.81
CA VAL A 105 -0.60 6.19 2.69
C VAL A 105 0.10 5.93 4.01
N VAL A 106 -0.49 6.42 5.09
CA VAL A 106 0.06 6.31 6.45
C VAL A 106 -0.91 5.60 7.39
N LYS A 107 -0.36 5.04 8.46
CA LYS A 107 -1.12 4.40 9.54
C LYS A 107 -0.66 4.94 10.90
N GLY A 108 -1.57 4.94 11.86
CA GLY A 108 -1.31 5.30 13.25
C GLY A 108 -2.37 4.71 14.17
N LYS A 109 -2.09 4.64 15.47
CA LYS A 109 -3.07 4.12 16.44
C LYS A 109 -4.29 5.03 16.54
N THR A 110 -4.09 6.32 16.47
CA THR A 110 -5.13 7.35 16.61
C THR A 110 -5.04 8.39 15.50
N LEU A 111 -6.11 9.16 15.30
CA LEU A 111 -6.12 10.33 14.41
C LEU A 111 -5.03 11.33 14.79
N GLN A 112 -4.82 11.51 16.11
CA GLN A 112 -3.80 12.42 16.65
C GLN A 112 -2.37 11.95 16.32
N ASP A 113 -2.12 10.65 16.31
CA ASP A 113 -0.81 10.11 15.95
C ASP A 113 -0.50 10.37 14.50
N VAL A 114 -1.47 10.14 13.60
CA VAL A 114 -1.33 10.46 12.17
C VAL A 114 -1.11 11.96 11.97
N ALA A 115 -1.94 12.81 12.61
CA ALA A 115 -1.79 14.27 12.49
C ALA A 115 -0.43 14.75 13.00
N ARG A 116 0.06 14.18 14.10
CA ARG A 116 1.39 14.48 14.66
C ARG A 116 2.51 14.06 13.71
N PHE A 117 2.42 12.86 13.12
CA PHE A 117 3.38 12.38 12.15
C PHE A 117 3.44 13.33 10.93
N VAL A 118 2.30 13.70 10.36
CA VAL A 118 2.24 14.65 9.23
C VAL A 118 2.90 15.97 9.60
N ALA A 119 2.56 16.55 10.75
CA ALA A 119 3.04 17.86 11.16
C ALA A 119 4.54 17.87 11.50
N ARG A 120 5.08 16.80 12.08
CA ARG A 120 6.45 16.74 12.55
C ARG A 120 7.44 16.18 11.55
N GLU A 121 6.99 15.23 10.73
CA GLU A 121 7.86 14.51 9.80
C GLU A 121 7.64 14.98 8.35
N LEU A 122 6.42 14.91 7.84
CA LEU A 122 6.17 15.21 6.42
C LEU A 122 6.19 16.72 6.11
N ALA A 123 5.50 17.51 6.92
CA ALA A 123 5.39 18.97 6.71
C ALA A 123 6.70 19.72 6.98
N THR A 124 7.66 19.09 7.66
CA THR A 124 8.99 19.67 7.96
C THR A 124 10.05 19.38 6.91
N ILE A 125 9.75 18.53 5.92
CA ILE A 125 10.66 18.29 4.80
C ILE A 125 10.77 19.58 3.96
N ASP A 126 11.99 20.10 3.78
CA ASP A 126 12.25 21.39 3.13
C ASP A 126 11.58 21.56 1.76
N SER A 127 11.48 20.47 0.99
CA SER A 127 10.89 20.48 -0.35
C SER A 127 9.37 20.34 -0.34
N VAL A 128 8.75 20.01 0.78
CA VAL A 128 7.28 19.90 0.91
C VAL A 128 6.69 21.28 1.16
N THR A 129 5.83 21.72 0.28
CA THR A 129 5.20 23.06 0.33
C THR A 129 3.78 23.03 0.90
N GLN A 130 3.10 21.90 0.74
CA GLN A 130 1.73 21.72 1.23
C GLN A 130 1.46 20.25 1.54
N THR A 131 0.67 20.01 2.58
CA THR A 131 0.14 18.70 2.95
C THR A 131 -1.37 18.77 3.06
N THR A 132 -2.07 17.75 2.56
CA THR A 132 -3.52 17.59 2.79
C THR A 132 -3.77 16.18 3.28
N THR A 133 -4.44 16.04 4.42
CA THR A 133 -4.71 14.75 5.07
C THR A 133 -6.14 14.33 4.86
N HIS A 134 -6.34 13.13 4.31
CA HIS A 134 -7.64 12.49 4.14
C HIS A 134 -7.68 11.22 4.97
N PHE A 135 -8.46 11.21 6.05
CA PHE A 135 -8.64 9.99 6.85
C PHE A 135 -9.53 8.98 6.12
N VAL A 136 -9.08 7.74 6.07
CA VAL A 136 -9.86 6.64 5.51
C VAL A 136 -10.94 6.25 6.51
N MET A 137 -12.19 6.54 6.19
CA MET A 137 -13.33 6.22 7.06
C MET A 137 -13.74 4.75 6.97
N ARG A 138 -13.67 4.17 5.78
CA ARG A 138 -13.99 2.76 5.53
C ARG A 138 -13.30 2.27 4.27
N ARG A 139 -12.81 1.02 4.31
CA ARG A 139 -12.30 0.31 3.14
C ARG A 139 -13.37 -0.67 2.66
N TYR A 140 -13.81 -0.52 1.43
CA TYR A 140 -14.79 -1.44 0.80
C TYR A 140 -14.09 -2.53 -0.01
N LYS A 141 -12.96 -2.21 -0.59
CA LYS A 141 -12.16 -3.12 -1.40
C LYS A 141 -10.68 -2.76 -1.27
N GLU A 142 -9.81 -3.75 -1.15
CA GLU A 142 -8.38 -3.59 -1.07
C GLU A 142 -7.70 -4.62 -1.96
N MET A 143 -6.84 -4.20 -2.89
CA MET A 143 -6.09 -5.08 -3.80
C MET A 143 -6.96 -6.22 -4.40
N ASP A 144 -8.08 -5.85 -5.00
CA ASP A 144 -9.08 -6.75 -5.60
C ASP A 144 -9.92 -7.60 -4.64
N VAL A 145 -9.65 -7.58 -3.34
CA VAL A 145 -10.43 -8.27 -2.33
C VAL A 145 -11.51 -7.36 -1.74
N VAL A 146 -12.76 -7.79 -1.78
CA VAL A 146 -13.90 -7.09 -1.17
C VAL A 146 -13.83 -7.27 0.34
N LEU A 147 -13.81 -6.17 1.09
CA LEU A 147 -13.78 -6.13 2.55
C LEU A 147 -15.15 -5.80 3.16
N ALA A 148 -16.07 -5.20 2.39
CA ALA A 148 -17.38 -4.82 2.86
C ALA A 148 -18.20 -6.09 3.17
N GLY A 149 -18.42 -6.35 4.47
CA GLY A 149 -19.47 -7.26 4.94
C GLY A 149 -20.85 -6.59 4.93
N ASP A 150 -21.89 -7.30 5.39
CA ASP A 150 -23.29 -6.87 5.41
C ASP A 150 -23.62 -5.68 6.35
N GLU A 151 -22.62 -5.03 6.95
CA GLU A 151 -22.83 -3.85 7.78
C GLU A 151 -23.29 -2.66 6.94
N LYS A 152 -24.48 -2.16 7.25
CA LYS A 152 -25.05 -0.94 6.64
C LYS A 152 -24.16 0.26 6.97
N ASP A 153 -23.86 1.06 5.95
CA ASP A 153 -23.19 2.35 6.10
C ASP A 153 -24.07 3.35 6.84
N ASP A 154 -23.80 3.58 8.13
CA ASP A 154 -24.56 4.47 9.00
C ASP A 154 -24.24 5.96 8.81
N ARG A 155 -23.35 6.33 7.88
CA ARG A 155 -22.96 7.74 7.65
C ARG A 155 -24.12 8.64 7.23
N GLY A 156 -25.20 8.07 6.68
CA GLY A 156 -26.43 8.81 6.34
C GLY A 156 -27.34 9.11 7.53
N GLN A 157 -27.10 8.52 8.71
CA GLN A 157 -27.97 8.68 9.89
C GLN A 157 -27.48 9.77 10.85
N LEU A 158 -26.30 10.33 10.64
CA LEU A 158 -25.72 11.36 11.50
C LEU A 158 -26.20 12.81 11.20
N PHE A 159 -27.13 12.98 10.26
CA PHE A 159 -27.61 14.29 9.82
C PHE A 159 -29.16 14.43 9.91
N ILE A 160 -29.77 13.90 10.96
CA ILE A 160 -31.14 14.19 11.32
C ILE A 160 -31.20 14.83 12.71
#